data_acf2d44177ac197d4080581c78704aee
#
_entry.id   acf2d44177ac197d4080581c78704aee
#
_cell.length_a   1.000
_cell.length_b   1.000
_cell.length_c   1.000
_cell.angle_alpha   90.00
_cell.angle_beta   90.00
_cell.angle_gamma   90.00
#
_symmetry.space_group_name_H-M   'P 1'
#
loop_
_entity.id
_entity.type
_entity.pdbx_description
1 polymer ?
#
loop_
_entity_poly.entity_id
_entity_poly.type
_entity_poly.pdbx_seq_one_letter_code
_entity_poly.pdbx_strand_id
1 'polypeptide(L)'
;MILLNRRRIMINPQDRSRAFNFALKMQDIFATFVGLSILWSIYALIFTQIEFIFISKVLLTVICIGFGTLTPLIDFNESHATNPLWTGHARFHLVWQVNAMILTSVLSIALLWFFYSVTNHLIVIFLNYLWIFSFYATVFGLKFFDGELNDINGVPPVLIKVFGRDYEIDRNIQAITGSLFVNSYAVALFFV
;
A
#
# COMPACT_ATOMS: atom_id res chain seq x y z
N MET A 1 -2.62 -0.18 40.15
CA MET A 1 -2.48 -0.97 38.91
C MET A 1 -3.85 -1.53 38.57
N ILE A 2 -4.67 -0.76 37.83
CA ILE A 2 -6.03 -1.16 37.44
C ILE A 2 -5.88 -1.83 36.09
N LEU A 3 -5.91 -3.15 36.08
CA LEU A 3 -6.08 -3.95 34.86
C LEU A 3 -7.50 -3.71 34.34
N LEU A 4 -7.67 -2.71 33.47
CA LEU A 4 -8.85 -2.58 32.66
C LEU A 4 -8.89 -3.79 31.72
N ASN A 5 -9.69 -4.76 32.12
CA ASN A 5 -10.09 -5.88 31.28
C ASN A 5 -10.95 -5.33 30.13
N ARG A 6 -10.30 -4.69 29.12
CA ARG A 6 -10.96 -4.27 27.89
C ARG A 6 -11.38 -5.55 27.19
N ARG A 7 -12.65 -5.95 27.36
CA ARG A 7 -13.27 -6.88 26.43
C ARG A 7 -13.12 -6.23 25.04
N ARG A 8 -12.16 -6.73 24.25
CA ARG A 8 -12.00 -6.32 22.86
C ARG A 8 -13.30 -6.68 22.15
N ILE A 9 -14.09 -5.69 21.80
CA ILE A 9 -15.31 -5.88 21.00
C ILE A 9 -14.81 -6.17 19.58
N MET A 10 -14.70 -7.45 19.24
CA MET A 10 -14.43 -7.88 17.87
C MET A 10 -15.65 -7.56 17.02
N ILE A 11 -15.49 -6.73 16.00
CA ILE A 11 -16.50 -6.65 14.94
C ILE A 11 -16.48 -8.00 14.23
N ASN A 12 -17.59 -8.73 14.33
CA ASN A 12 -17.73 -9.98 13.60
C ASN A 12 -17.48 -9.70 12.10
N PRO A 13 -16.69 -10.51 11.37
CA PRO A 13 -16.53 -10.36 9.93
C PRO A 13 -17.84 -10.24 9.15
N GLN A 14 -18.94 -10.77 9.67
CA GLN A 14 -20.29 -10.63 9.11
C GLN A 14 -20.90 -9.23 9.30
N ASP A 15 -20.40 -8.45 10.26
CA ASP A 15 -20.90 -7.11 10.60
C ASP A 15 -20.09 -5.99 9.92
N ARG A 16 -19.10 -6.34 9.10
CA ARG A 16 -18.30 -5.37 8.35
C ARG A 16 -19.16 -4.65 7.31
N SER A 17 -18.95 -3.33 7.18
CA SER A 17 -19.68 -2.53 6.22
C SER A 17 -19.48 -3.01 4.78
N ARG A 18 -20.47 -2.71 3.92
CA ARG A 18 -20.32 -2.96 2.47
C ARG A 18 -19.14 -2.21 1.88
N ALA A 19 -18.83 -1.02 2.39
CA ALA A 19 -17.70 -0.20 1.95
C ALA A 19 -16.36 -0.90 2.26
N PHE A 20 -16.21 -1.45 3.46
CA PHE A 20 -14.99 -2.18 3.84
C PHE A 20 -14.81 -3.47 3.03
N ASN A 21 -15.87 -4.25 2.86
CA ASN A 21 -15.82 -5.46 2.03
C ASN A 21 -15.49 -5.14 0.56
N PHE A 22 -16.01 -4.02 0.03
CA PHE A 22 -15.65 -3.52 -1.29
C PHE A 22 -14.18 -3.15 -1.37
N ALA A 23 -13.64 -2.44 -0.37
CA ALA A 23 -12.23 -2.06 -0.31
C ALA A 23 -11.30 -3.27 -0.31
N LEU A 24 -11.61 -4.33 0.46
CA LEU A 24 -10.85 -5.58 0.46
C LEU A 24 -10.85 -6.24 -0.92
N LYS A 25 -12.00 -6.29 -1.59
CA LYS A 25 -12.10 -6.83 -2.95
C LYS A 25 -11.26 -6.02 -3.95
N MET A 26 -11.29 -4.70 -3.84
CA MET A 26 -10.47 -3.82 -4.69
C MET A 26 -8.98 -4.02 -4.46
N GLN A 27 -8.56 -4.28 -3.22
CA GLN A 27 -7.18 -4.61 -2.90
C GLN A 27 -6.73 -5.91 -3.58
N ASP A 28 -7.55 -6.97 -3.57
CA ASP A 28 -7.24 -8.24 -4.23
C ASP A 28 -7.19 -8.09 -5.77
N ILE A 29 -8.10 -7.31 -6.35
CA ILE A 29 -8.10 -6.98 -7.78
C ILE A 29 -6.82 -6.21 -8.14
N PHE A 30 -6.44 -5.23 -7.32
CA PHE A 30 -5.24 -4.44 -7.59
C PHE A 30 -3.96 -5.26 -7.44
N ALA A 31 -3.87 -6.17 -6.48
CA ALA A 31 -2.74 -7.09 -6.37
C ALA A 31 -2.58 -7.93 -7.64
N THR A 32 -3.70 -8.40 -8.22
CA THR A 32 -3.70 -9.09 -9.52
C THR A 32 -3.23 -8.17 -10.65
N PHE A 33 -3.70 -6.92 -10.68
CA PHE A 33 -3.28 -5.91 -11.66
C PHE A 33 -1.78 -5.61 -11.58
N VAL A 34 -1.21 -5.51 -10.39
CA VAL A 34 0.25 -5.38 -10.18
C VAL A 34 0.99 -6.58 -10.78
N GLY A 35 0.54 -7.80 -10.51
CA GLY A 35 1.12 -9.01 -11.11
C GLY A 35 1.07 -9.00 -12.63
N LEU A 36 -0.07 -8.63 -13.22
CA LEU A 36 -0.22 -8.48 -14.66
C LEU A 36 0.67 -7.39 -15.26
N SER A 37 0.87 -6.29 -14.54
CA SER A 37 1.78 -5.21 -14.97
C SER A 37 3.23 -5.66 -15.03
N ILE A 38 3.66 -6.49 -14.08
CA ILE A 38 5.00 -7.10 -14.11
C ILE A 38 5.12 -8.07 -15.29
N LEU A 39 4.15 -8.95 -15.50
CA LEU A 39 4.16 -9.88 -16.64
C LEU A 39 4.17 -9.14 -17.98
N TRP A 40 3.37 -8.09 -18.11
CA TRP A 40 3.38 -7.23 -19.29
C TRP A 40 4.76 -6.56 -19.48
N SER A 41 5.39 -6.08 -18.42
CA SER A 41 6.70 -5.45 -18.53
C SER A 41 7.77 -6.43 -19.03
N ILE A 42 7.76 -7.67 -18.52
CA ILE A 42 8.67 -8.73 -18.98
C ILE A 42 8.41 -9.06 -20.44
N TYR A 43 7.13 -9.19 -20.84
CA TYR A 43 6.77 -9.40 -22.24
C TYR A 43 7.27 -8.24 -23.13
N ALA A 44 7.05 -7.00 -22.70
CA ALA A 44 7.47 -5.81 -23.44
C ALA A 44 8.99 -5.77 -23.65
N LEU A 45 9.78 -6.11 -22.63
CA LEU A 45 11.24 -6.20 -22.70
C LEU A 45 11.75 -7.25 -23.70
N ILE A 46 11.06 -8.37 -23.80
CA ILE A 46 11.54 -9.52 -24.61
C ILE A 46 11.06 -9.42 -26.06
N PHE A 47 9.82 -8.99 -26.27
CA PHE A 47 9.13 -9.14 -27.55
C PHE A 47 8.79 -7.82 -28.24
N THR A 48 9.10 -6.65 -27.65
CA THR A 48 8.77 -5.35 -28.23
C THR A 48 9.98 -4.41 -28.28
N GLN A 49 9.81 -3.25 -28.93
CA GLN A 49 10.79 -2.17 -28.97
C GLN A 49 10.43 -1.02 -28.00
N ILE A 50 9.61 -1.31 -26.98
CA ILE A 50 9.22 -0.30 -25.99
C ILE A 50 10.45 0.08 -25.16
N GLU A 51 10.68 1.38 -25.00
CA GLU A 51 11.81 1.91 -24.21
C GLU A 51 11.70 1.53 -22.74
N PHE A 52 12.82 1.17 -22.12
CA PHE A 52 12.89 0.80 -20.71
C PHE A 52 12.38 1.91 -19.78
N ILE A 53 12.67 3.16 -20.12
CA ILE A 53 12.17 4.34 -19.43
C ILE A 53 10.62 4.40 -19.42
N PHE A 54 9.97 4.07 -20.54
CA PHE A 54 8.51 4.03 -20.60
C PHE A 54 7.94 2.94 -19.69
N ILE A 55 8.53 1.76 -19.71
CA ILE A 55 8.12 0.64 -18.82
C ILE A 55 8.29 1.06 -17.36
N SER A 56 9.42 1.67 -16.99
CA SER A 56 9.66 2.22 -15.66
C SER A 56 8.57 3.23 -15.25
N LYS A 57 8.21 4.18 -16.12
CA LYS A 57 7.11 5.13 -15.86
C LYS A 57 5.77 4.43 -15.58
N VAL A 58 5.43 3.41 -16.37
CA VAL A 58 4.19 2.64 -16.16
C VAL A 58 4.20 1.95 -14.79
N LEU A 59 5.29 1.28 -14.42
CA LEU A 59 5.41 0.58 -13.14
C LEU A 59 5.33 1.55 -11.95
N LEU A 60 6.02 2.70 -12.02
CA LEU A 60 5.92 3.74 -10.99
C LEU A 60 4.49 4.30 -10.89
N THR A 61 3.80 4.46 -12.03
CA THR A 61 2.40 4.91 -12.05
C THR A 61 1.49 3.91 -11.34
N VAL A 62 1.70 2.60 -11.54
CA VAL A 62 0.95 1.55 -10.83
C VAL A 62 1.11 1.68 -9.31
N ILE A 63 2.33 1.92 -8.82
CA ILE A 63 2.57 2.14 -7.39
C ILE A 63 1.84 3.40 -6.89
N CYS A 64 1.94 4.51 -7.62
CA CYS A 64 1.27 5.76 -7.27
C CYS A 64 -0.25 5.60 -7.22
N ILE A 65 -0.85 4.85 -8.17
CA ILE A 65 -2.28 4.52 -8.13
C ILE A 65 -2.59 3.71 -6.87
N GLY A 66 -1.78 2.73 -6.51
CA GLY A 66 -1.94 1.96 -5.28
C GLY A 66 -1.99 2.85 -4.04
N PHE A 67 -0.99 3.70 -3.85
CA PHE A 67 -0.92 4.61 -2.71
C PHE A 67 -2.04 5.66 -2.71
N GLY A 68 -2.38 6.21 -3.87
CA GLY A 68 -3.37 7.29 -3.97
C GLY A 68 -4.83 6.84 -4.00
N THR A 69 -5.12 5.57 -4.27
CA THR A 69 -6.51 5.07 -4.38
C THR A 69 -6.83 3.95 -3.41
N LEU A 70 -5.96 2.94 -3.28
CA LEU A 70 -6.27 1.81 -2.39
C LEU A 70 -6.14 2.18 -0.92
N THR A 71 -5.12 2.94 -0.56
CA THR A 71 -4.96 3.39 0.84
C THR A 71 -6.20 4.14 1.32
N PRO A 72 -6.71 5.18 0.64
CA PRO A 72 -7.95 5.83 1.07
C PRO A 72 -9.17 4.89 1.07
N LEU A 73 -9.29 3.95 0.14
CA LEU A 73 -10.38 2.98 0.17
C LEU A 73 -10.34 2.07 1.40
N ILE A 74 -9.15 1.65 1.81
CA ILE A 74 -8.95 0.79 3.00
C ILE A 74 -9.05 1.61 4.29
N ASP A 75 -8.56 2.85 4.31
CA ASP A 75 -8.37 3.61 5.53
C ASP A 75 -9.55 4.55 5.86
N PHE A 76 -10.35 4.98 4.87
CA PHE A 76 -11.50 5.87 5.09
C PHE A 76 -12.79 5.12 5.48
N ASN A 77 -12.68 4.14 6.35
CA ASN A 77 -13.82 3.36 6.87
C ASN A 77 -13.59 2.95 8.34
N GLU A 78 -14.42 2.01 8.83
CA GLU A 78 -14.43 1.56 10.22
C GLU A 78 -13.18 0.80 10.64
N SER A 79 -12.32 0.40 9.72
CA SER A 79 -11.04 -0.22 10.09
C SER A 79 -10.05 0.82 10.65
N HIS A 80 -10.16 2.09 10.20
CA HIS A 80 -9.21 3.15 10.54
C HIS A 80 -9.90 4.51 10.84
N ALA A 81 -10.28 5.29 9.83
CA ALA A 81 -10.73 6.67 10.00
C ALA A 81 -11.99 6.83 10.86
N THR A 82 -12.87 5.85 10.87
CA THR A 82 -14.07 5.81 11.71
C THR A 82 -14.03 4.68 12.75
N ASN A 83 -12.84 4.13 13.04
CA ASN A 83 -12.67 3.06 14.02
C ASN A 83 -13.13 3.54 15.41
N PRO A 84 -14.13 2.87 16.02
CA PRO A 84 -14.69 3.33 17.30
C PRO A 84 -13.72 3.16 18.48
N LEU A 85 -12.68 2.33 18.32
CA LEU A 85 -11.66 2.10 19.35
C LEU A 85 -10.54 3.14 19.33
N TRP A 86 -10.44 3.93 18.27
CA TRP A 86 -9.41 4.96 18.15
C TRP A 86 -9.88 6.31 18.69
N THR A 87 -8.95 7.04 19.31
CA THR A 87 -9.24 8.42 19.72
C THR A 87 -9.43 9.32 18.49
N GLY A 88 -10.18 10.42 18.65
CA GLY A 88 -10.36 11.39 17.56
C GLY A 88 -9.04 11.95 17.03
N HIS A 89 -8.04 12.12 17.91
CA HIS A 89 -6.72 12.61 17.51
C HIS A 89 -5.93 11.58 16.68
N ALA A 90 -5.99 10.31 17.03
CA ALA A 90 -5.37 9.24 16.22
C ALA A 90 -6.01 9.17 14.82
N ARG A 91 -7.35 9.27 14.73
CA ARG A 91 -8.07 9.34 13.45
C ARG A 91 -7.67 10.55 12.60
N PHE A 92 -7.46 11.71 13.24
CA PHE A 92 -6.97 12.92 12.55
C PHE A 92 -5.59 12.67 11.91
N HIS A 93 -4.64 12.10 12.64
CA HIS A 93 -3.31 11.79 12.09
C HIS A 93 -3.36 10.80 10.94
N LEU A 94 -4.20 9.77 11.03
CA LEU A 94 -4.42 8.85 9.93
C LEU A 94 -4.95 9.57 8.68
N VAL A 95 -6.02 10.35 8.82
CA VAL A 95 -6.62 11.08 7.69
C VAL A 95 -5.62 12.04 7.07
N TRP A 96 -4.80 12.71 7.87
CA TRP A 96 -3.73 13.57 7.37
C TRP A 96 -2.70 12.77 6.57
N GLN A 97 -2.23 11.64 7.08
CA GLN A 97 -1.30 10.76 6.37
C GLN A 97 -1.88 10.29 5.03
N VAL A 98 -3.11 9.83 5.00
CA VAL A 98 -3.78 9.35 3.77
C VAL A 98 -3.93 10.48 2.75
N ASN A 99 -4.33 11.68 3.18
CA ASN A 99 -4.38 12.84 2.28
C ASN A 99 -3.00 13.20 1.72
N ALA A 100 -1.92 13.11 2.51
CA ALA A 100 -0.57 13.31 2.01
C ALA A 100 -0.18 12.25 0.97
N MET A 101 -0.59 11.00 1.14
CA MET A 101 -0.38 9.93 0.16
C MET A 101 -1.14 10.20 -1.14
N ILE A 102 -2.38 10.65 -1.08
CA ILE A 102 -3.17 11.04 -2.27
C ILE A 102 -2.46 12.16 -3.03
N LEU A 103 -2.10 13.24 -2.34
CA LEU A 103 -1.47 14.41 -2.96
C LEU A 103 -0.10 14.08 -3.56
N THR A 104 0.73 13.30 -2.86
CA THR A 104 2.03 12.86 -3.41
C THR A 104 1.87 11.94 -4.61
N SER A 105 0.85 11.09 -4.63
CA SER A 105 0.54 10.21 -5.77
C SER A 105 0.11 11.01 -7.00
N VAL A 106 -0.79 11.99 -6.82
CA VAL A 106 -1.22 12.90 -7.90
C VAL A 106 -0.04 13.68 -8.45
N LEU A 107 0.79 14.26 -7.57
CA LEU A 107 2.00 14.97 -7.96
C LEU A 107 2.96 14.06 -8.74
N SER A 108 3.20 12.85 -8.25
CA SER A 108 4.10 11.87 -8.89
C SER A 108 3.63 11.51 -10.30
N ILE A 109 2.33 11.26 -10.48
CA ILE A 109 1.75 10.98 -11.81
C ILE A 109 1.89 12.20 -12.72
N ALA A 110 1.65 13.42 -12.21
CA ALA A 110 1.84 14.65 -12.99
C ALA A 110 3.29 14.83 -13.42
N LEU A 111 4.26 14.59 -12.53
CA LEU A 111 5.70 14.67 -12.84
C LEU A 111 6.13 13.64 -13.90
N LEU A 112 5.57 12.42 -13.87
CA LEU A 112 5.91 11.38 -14.85
C LEU A 112 5.31 11.65 -16.24
N TRP A 113 4.11 12.23 -16.33
CA TRP A 113 3.37 12.25 -17.59
C TRP A 113 3.22 13.64 -18.22
N PHE A 114 3.07 14.70 -17.39
CA PHE A 114 2.86 16.06 -17.91
C PHE A 114 4.15 16.92 -17.83
N PHE A 115 4.99 16.65 -16.82
CA PHE A 115 6.22 17.43 -16.58
C PHE A 115 7.45 16.52 -16.58
N TYR A 116 7.51 15.62 -17.56
CA TYR A 116 8.58 14.62 -17.59
C TYR A 116 9.98 15.24 -17.75
N SER A 117 10.88 14.85 -16.86
CA SER A 117 12.32 14.99 -16.97
C SER A 117 13.01 13.85 -16.21
N VAL A 118 14.28 13.61 -16.47
CA VAL A 118 15.10 12.64 -15.72
C VAL A 118 15.05 12.95 -14.22
N THR A 119 15.17 14.22 -13.85
CA THR A 119 15.10 14.67 -12.46
C THR A 119 13.73 14.36 -11.84
N ASN A 120 12.64 14.64 -12.56
CA ASN A 120 11.29 14.36 -12.05
C ASN A 120 11.02 12.86 -11.93
N HIS A 121 11.57 12.03 -12.81
CA HIS A 121 11.52 10.58 -12.68
C HIS A 121 12.20 10.11 -11.39
N LEU A 122 13.41 10.60 -11.10
CA LEU A 122 14.14 10.30 -9.86
C LEU A 122 13.40 10.80 -8.61
N ILE A 123 12.76 11.98 -8.67
CA ILE A 123 11.92 12.48 -7.58
C ILE A 123 10.78 11.49 -7.28
N VAL A 124 10.10 10.98 -8.30
CA VAL A 124 9.01 10.02 -8.10
C VAL A 124 9.51 8.71 -7.50
N ILE A 125 10.63 8.18 -7.99
CA ILE A 125 11.28 7.01 -7.38
C ILE A 125 11.54 7.25 -5.89
N PHE A 126 12.10 8.42 -5.55
CA PHE A 126 12.41 8.79 -4.17
C PHE A 126 11.13 8.91 -3.31
N LEU A 127 10.08 9.56 -3.82
CA LEU A 127 8.81 9.71 -3.11
C LEU A 127 8.17 8.35 -2.80
N ASN A 128 8.22 7.40 -3.74
CA ASN A 128 7.73 6.04 -3.50
C ASN A 128 8.56 5.33 -2.42
N TYR A 129 9.91 5.42 -2.48
CA TYR A 129 10.75 4.85 -1.43
C TYR A 129 10.52 5.50 -0.07
N LEU A 130 10.22 6.78 -0.02
CA LEU A 130 9.93 7.49 1.23
C LEU A 130 8.71 6.85 1.92
N TRP A 131 7.61 6.58 1.22
CA TRP A 131 6.45 5.89 1.77
C TRP A 131 6.78 4.45 2.18
N ILE A 132 7.49 3.70 1.35
CA ILE A 132 7.88 2.31 1.61
C ILE A 132 8.76 2.22 2.86
N PHE A 133 9.82 3.02 2.95
CA PHE A 133 10.74 2.96 4.08
C PHE A 133 10.17 3.56 5.35
N SER A 134 9.28 4.55 5.27
CA SER A 134 8.55 5.06 6.44
C SER A 134 7.69 3.96 7.07
N PHE A 135 7.04 3.12 6.27
CA PHE A 135 6.30 1.97 6.77
C PHE A 135 7.21 0.99 7.52
N TYR A 136 8.32 0.58 6.91
CA TYR A 136 9.26 -0.34 7.57
C TYR A 136 9.89 0.25 8.82
N ALA A 137 10.24 1.53 8.80
CA ALA A 137 10.74 2.23 9.99
C ALA A 137 9.71 2.18 11.13
N THR A 138 8.43 2.37 10.81
CA THR A 138 7.33 2.24 11.79
C THR A 138 7.21 0.81 12.31
N VAL A 139 7.26 -0.20 11.45
CA VAL A 139 7.20 -1.62 11.84
C VAL A 139 8.37 -1.98 12.77
N PHE A 140 9.58 -1.54 12.46
CA PHE A 140 10.74 -1.78 13.33
C PHE A 140 10.67 -1.00 14.64
N GLY A 141 9.93 0.12 14.65
CA GLY A 141 9.73 0.98 15.81
C GLY A 141 8.55 0.62 16.71
N LEU A 142 7.71 -0.35 16.36
CA LEU A 142 6.44 -0.66 17.05
C LEU A 142 6.54 -0.71 18.59
N LYS A 143 7.60 -1.33 19.11
CA LYS A 143 7.84 -1.46 20.56
C LYS A 143 8.08 -0.13 21.28
N PHE A 144 8.48 0.94 20.57
CA PHE A 144 8.80 2.22 21.19
C PHE A 144 7.56 3.06 21.51
N PHE A 145 6.42 2.74 20.88
CA PHE A 145 5.15 3.45 21.07
C PHE A 145 3.98 2.51 21.35
N ASP A 146 4.28 1.25 21.75
CA ASP A 146 3.29 0.21 22.05
C ASP A 146 2.29 0.01 20.89
N GLY A 147 2.83 0.04 19.64
CA GLY A 147 2.06 -0.10 18.44
C GLY A 147 1.80 -1.54 18.05
N GLU A 148 0.73 -1.76 17.32
CA GLU A 148 0.38 -3.05 16.73
C GLU A 148 0.26 -2.89 15.21
N LEU A 149 0.79 -3.85 14.45
CA LEU A 149 0.70 -3.83 12.98
C LEU A 149 -0.73 -4.13 12.53
N ASN A 150 -1.46 -4.94 13.29
CA ASN A 150 -2.79 -5.42 12.96
C ASN A 150 -3.76 -5.09 14.10
N ASP A 151 -4.79 -4.29 13.79
CA ASP A 151 -5.88 -4.00 14.73
C ASP A 151 -6.92 -5.12 14.68
N ILE A 152 -7.60 -5.35 15.80
CA ILE A 152 -8.67 -6.36 15.90
C ILE A 152 -9.83 -6.07 14.93
N ASN A 153 -10.08 -4.79 14.64
CA ASN A 153 -11.05 -4.32 13.64
C ASN A 153 -10.38 -4.03 12.29
N GLY A 154 -9.08 -4.29 12.17
CA GLY A 154 -8.28 -3.98 11.00
C GLY A 154 -8.51 -4.92 9.82
N VAL A 155 -7.65 -4.76 8.84
CA VAL A 155 -7.67 -5.55 7.60
C VAL A 155 -7.25 -6.99 7.91
N PRO A 156 -8.04 -8.02 7.54
CA PRO A 156 -7.68 -9.41 7.81
C PRO A 156 -6.44 -9.82 7.00
N PRO A 157 -5.59 -10.72 7.53
CA PRO A 157 -4.44 -11.23 6.80
C PRO A 157 -4.85 -12.01 5.54
N VAL A 158 -3.91 -12.14 4.62
CA VAL A 158 -4.04 -13.05 3.47
C VAL A 158 -3.64 -14.45 3.91
N LEU A 159 -4.49 -15.42 3.62
CA LEU A 159 -4.18 -16.83 3.86
C LEU A 159 -3.53 -17.42 2.62
N ILE A 160 -2.30 -17.92 2.75
CA ILE A 160 -1.56 -18.57 1.66
C ILE A 160 -1.29 -20.01 2.06
N LYS A 161 -1.62 -20.95 1.19
CA LYS A 161 -1.32 -22.36 1.38
C LYS A 161 -0.05 -22.74 0.62
N VAL A 162 1.02 -23.08 1.34
CA VAL A 162 2.30 -23.47 0.77
C VAL A 162 2.67 -24.86 1.30
N PHE A 163 2.88 -25.82 0.41
CA PHE A 163 3.20 -27.21 0.78
C PHE A 163 2.28 -27.82 1.84
N GLY A 164 0.96 -27.54 1.74
CA GLY A 164 -0.05 -28.07 2.65
C GLY A 164 -0.13 -27.36 4.03
N ARG A 165 0.66 -26.33 4.28
CA ARG A 165 0.63 -25.49 5.48
C ARG A 165 -0.02 -24.14 5.16
N ASP A 166 -0.86 -23.67 6.08
CA ASP A 166 -1.49 -22.36 5.98
C ASP A 166 -0.57 -21.31 6.63
N TYR A 167 -0.33 -20.21 5.92
CA TYR A 167 0.43 -19.06 6.38
C TYR A 167 -0.45 -17.82 6.33
N GLU A 168 -0.39 -17.01 7.38
CA GLU A 168 -1.04 -15.72 7.45
C GLU A 168 -0.02 -14.63 7.16
N ILE A 169 -0.29 -13.82 6.13
CA ILE A 169 0.53 -12.67 5.79
C ILE A 169 -0.28 -11.39 5.99
N ASP A 170 0.24 -10.48 6.79
CA ASP A 170 -0.38 -9.16 6.95
C ASP A 170 -0.47 -8.45 5.60
N ARG A 171 -1.63 -7.86 5.28
CA ARG A 171 -1.89 -7.24 3.98
C ARG A 171 -1.07 -5.97 3.76
N ASN A 172 -0.73 -5.24 4.82
CA ASN A 172 0.13 -4.06 4.70
C ASN A 172 1.56 -4.50 4.36
N ILE A 173 2.08 -5.54 5.05
CA ILE A 173 3.38 -6.13 4.72
C ILE A 173 3.40 -6.60 3.26
N GLN A 174 2.36 -7.31 2.82
CA GLN A 174 2.26 -7.78 1.43
C GLN A 174 2.28 -6.62 0.43
N ALA A 175 1.45 -5.60 0.63
CA ALA A 175 1.31 -4.47 -0.28
C ALA A 175 2.59 -3.64 -0.37
N ILE A 176 3.19 -3.32 0.78
CA ILE A 176 4.41 -2.49 0.83
C ILE A 176 5.63 -3.27 0.31
N THR A 177 5.74 -4.57 0.61
CA THR A 177 6.81 -5.41 0.06
C THR A 177 6.66 -5.54 -1.46
N GLY A 178 5.45 -5.73 -1.96
CA GLY A 178 5.17 -5.72 -3.40
C GLY A 178 5.56 -4.39 -4.05
N SER A 179 5.21 -3.26 -3.42
CA SER A 179 5.61 -1.92 -3.89
C SER A 179 7.12 -1.74 -3.88
N LEU A 180 7.84 -2.27 -2.89
CA LEU A 180 9.30 -2.25 -2.84
C LEU A 180 9.92 -2.97 -4.05
N PHE A 181 9.43 -4.18 -4.37
CA PHE A 181 9.92 -4.94 -5.52
C PHE A 181 9.64 -4.22 -6.84
N VAL A 182 8.41 -3.72 -7.05
CA VAL A 182 8.04 -3.01 -8.27
C VAL A 182 8.83 -1.71 -8.43
N ASN A 183 9.00 -0.93 -7.36
CA ASN A 183 9.80 0.29 -7.39
C ASN A 183 11.27 0.00 -7.71
N SER A 184 11.87 -1.02 -7.08
CA SER A 184 13.26 -1.41 -7.33
C SER A 184 13.45 -1.93 -8.76
N TYR A 185 12.48 -2.66 -9.30
CA TYR A 185 12.48 -3.10 -10.68
C TYR A 185 12.37 -1.92 -11.66
N ALA A 186 11.48 -0.95 -11.39
CA ALA A 186 11.37 0.28 -12.18
C ALA A 186 12.67 1.09 -12.15
N VAL A 187 13.37 1.13 -11.01
CA VAL A 187 14.72 1.74 -10.89
C VAL A 187 15.74 1.02 -11.77
N ALA A 188 15.77 -0.30 -11.74
CA ALA A 188 16.68 -1.07 -12.60
C ALA A 188 16.46 -0.74 -14.08
N LEU A 189 15.20 -0.67 -14.53
CA LEU A 189 14.86 -0.30 -15.89
C LEU A 189 15.20 1.15 -16.27
N PHE A 190 15.22 2.04 -15.30
CA PHE A 190 15.58 3.45 -15.54
C PHE A 190 17.07 3.64 -15.81
N PHE A 191 17.94 2.78 -15.26
CA PHE A 191 19.39 2.89 -15.40
C PHE A 191 19.99 2.01 -16.51
N VAL A 192 19.19 1.25 -17.24
CA VAL A 192 19.58 0.45 -18.44
C VAL A 192 19.32 1.24 -19.71
#